data_9fbdc5c35ab408c35dbd108ecc67fdd9
#
_entry.id   9fbdc5c35ab408c35dbd108ecc67fdd9
#
_cell.length_a   1.000
_cell.length_b   1.000
_cell.length_c   1.000
_cell.angle_alpha   90.00
_cell.angle_beta   90.00
_cell.angle_gamma   90.00
#
_symmetry.space_group_name_H-M   'P 1'
#
loop_
_entity.id
_entity.type
_entity.pdbx_description
1 polymer ?
#
loop_
_entity_poly.entity_id
_entity_poly.type
_entity_poly.pdbx_seq_one_letter_code
_entity_poly.pdbx_strand_id
1 'polypeptide(L)'
;KDTENYIAGEYLSSQSRQLNVLGIRLSHTRRIFGGLFSGNVSGQFGVPMFGSMKDSDPNAQRGYKAEFSKLAGDIAFYRPLTLSSLDEALKNVKLAYSFKASGQVTGDQLYPTEQLTLGGFYTVRGFKTQSLSGNSGAYARNELVWTLPYVLPDEFKSAFAQVDLFAGLDLGGFLPNNKEAFQSGTMAGFATGMRLSKGPLFGEVSYEHPIWAPEFISMEDQFVVQSGLLFKW
;
A
#
# COMPACT_ATOMS: atom_id res chain seq x y z
N LYS A 1 19.32 -6.26 -2.15
CA LYS A 1 18.89 -4.97 -2.72
C LYS A 1 20.08 -4.09 -2.96
N ASP A 2 20.30 -3.71 -4.20
CA ASP A 2 21.39 -2.82 -4.59
C ASP A 2 20.81 -1.44 -4.89
N THR A 3 21.45 -0.42 -4.35
CA THR A 3 21.16 0.98 -4.65
C THR A 3 22.43 1.63 -5.10
N GLU A 4 22.47 2.03 -6.36
CA GLU A 4 23.60 2.75 -6.96
C GLU A 4 23.19 4.20 -7.20
N ASN A 5 23.98 5.13 -6.70
CA ASN A 5 23.76 6.56 -6.86
C ASN A 5 24.87 7.19 -7.67
N TYR A 6 24.48 8.08 -8.58
CA TYR A 6 25.39 8.80 -9.48
C TYR A 6 25.05 10.29 -9.42
N ILE A 7 26.09 11.17 -9.49
CA ILE A 7 25.93 12.60 -9.73
C ILE A 7 26.74 12.96 -10.97
N ALA A 8 26.09 13.56 -11.97
CA ALA A 8 26.70 13.94 -13.23
C ALA A 8 27.46 12.79 -13.94
N GLY A 9 26.99 11.55 -13.76
CA GLY A 9 27.61 10.34 -14.30
C GLY A 9 28.69 9.70 -13.44
N GLU A 10 29.11 10.35 -12.35
CA GLU A 10 30.10 9.80 -11.41
C GLU A 10 29.42 8.97 -10.30
N TYR A 11 29.95 7.77 -10.06
CA TYR A 11 29.46 6.84 -9.05
C TYR A 11 29.74 7.34 -7.64
N LEU A 12 28.70 7.44 -6.82
CA LEU A 12 28.80 7.88 -5.42
C LEU A 12 28.84 6.66 -4.47
N SER A 13 30.03 6.21 -4.17
CA SER A 13 30.23 5.06 -3.26
C SER A 13 29.64 5.29 -1.85
N SER A 14 29.66 6.52 -1.36
CA SER A 14 29.13 6.90 -0.04
C SER A 14 27.58 6.84 0.06
N GLN A 15 26.90 6.87 -1.08
CA GLN A 15 25.43 6.78 -1.15
C GLN A 15 24.93 5.47 -1.78
N SER A 16 25.82 4.71 -2.42
CA SER A 16 25.52 3.41 -2.99
C SER A 16 25.64 2.32 -1.93
N ARG A 17 24.72 1.37 -1.94
CA ARG A 17 24.69 0.32 -0.92
C ARG A 17 24.07 -0.95 -1.44
N GLN A 18 24.54 -2.06 -0.90
CA GLN A 18 23.99 -3.39 -1.10
C GLN A 18 23.49 -3.94 0.24
N LEU A 19 22.19 -4.24 0.34
CA LEU A 19 21.57 -4.84 1.51
C LEU A 19 21.05 -6.22 1.16
N ASN A 20 21.43 -7.23 1.94
CA ASN A 20 20.86 -8.56 1.87
C ASN A 20 19.91 -8.78 3.03
N VAL A 21 18.69 -9.23 2.70
CA VAL A 21 17.64 -9.46 3.71
C VAL A 21 17.22 -10.92 3.66
N LEU A 22 17.39 -11.59 4.77
CA LEU A 22 16.85 -12.93 5.01
C LEU A 22 15.52 -12.81 5.74
N GLY A 23 14.52 -13.59 5.35
CA GLY A 23 13.21 -13.53 6.00
C GLY A 23 12.50 -14.87 6.06
N ILE A 24 11.68 -15.01 7.09
CA ILE A 24 10.74 -16.12 7.25
C ILE A 24 9.33 -15.52 7.21
N ARG A 25 8.45 -16.10 6.40
CA ARG A 25 7.06 -15.67 6.25
C ARG A 25 6.11 -16.82 6.56
N LEU A 26 5.08 -16.52 7.35
CA LEU A 26 3.94 -17.37 7.58
C LEU A 26 2.71 -16.72 6.93
N SER A 27 1.95 -17.50 6.17
CA SER A 27 0.74 -17.02 5.49
C SER A 27 -0.43 -17.91 5.82
N HIS A 28 -1.61 -17.30 5.98
CA HIS A 28 -2.86 -18.01 6.25
C HIS A 28 -4.00 -17.41 5.47
N THR A 29 -4.85 -18.26 4.90
CA THR A 29 -6.08 -17.85 4.20
C THR A 29 -7.23 -18.69 4.70
N ARG A 30 -8.35 -18.04 5.08
CA ARG A 30 -9.53 -18.71 5.60
C ARG A 30 -10.81 -17.94 5.26
N ARG A 31 -11.90 -18.67 5.09
CA ARG A 31 -13.24 -18.07 5.04
C ARG A 31 -13.74 -17.84 6.46
N ILE A 32 -14.05 -16.57 6.79
CA ILE A 32 -14.61 -16.15 8.08
C ILE A 32 -15.65 -15.05 7.86
N PHE A 33 -16.67 -14.99 8.70
CA PHE A 33 -17.70 -13.92 8.66
C PHE A 33 -18.33 -13.72 7.26
N GLY A 34 -18.50 -14.79 6.48
CA GLY A 34 -19.06 -14.71 5.13
C GLY A 34 -18.13 -14.11 4.07
N GLY A 35 -16.88 -13.86 4.41
CA GLY A 35 -15.84 -13.33 3.52
C GLY A 35 -14.60 -14.20 3.46
N LEU A 36 -13.64 -13.77 2.67
CA LEU A 36 -12.31 -14.35 2.55
C LEU A 36 -11.30 -13.47 3.31
N PHE A 37 -10.70 -14.03 4.32
CA PHE A 37 -9.59 -13.45 5.07
C PHE A 37 -8.28 -14.05 4.57
N SER A 38 -7.28 -13.22 4.35
CA SER A 38 -5.89 -13.63 4.14
C SER A 38 -4.97 -12.72 4.96
N GLY A 39 -3.90 -13.29 5.48
CA GLY A 39 -2.91 -12.55 6.22
C GLY A 39 -1.57 -13.22 6.17
N ASN A 40 -0.53 -12.44 6.32
CA ASN A 40 0.81 -12.95 6.53
C ASN A 40 1.56 -12.13 7.59
N VAL A 41 2.53 -12.78 8.19
CA VAL A 41 3.50 -12.17 9.08
C VAL A 41 4.89 -12.66 8.69
N SER A 42 5.89 -11.77 8.70
CA SER A 42 7.26 -12.09 8.34
C SER A 42 8.27 -11.46 9.29
N GLY A 43 9.21 -12.25 9.78
CA GLY A 43 10.44 -11.77 10.38
C GLY A 43 11.47 -11.55 9.29
N GLN A 44 12.11 -10.38 9.26
CA GLN A 44 13.12 -10.00 8.27
C GLN A 44 14.38 -9.50 8.97
N PHE A 45 15.53 -9.94 8.48
CA PHE A 45 16.84 -9.67 9.08
C PHE A 45 17.80 -9.20 7.99
N GLY A 46 18.41 -8.03 8.20
CA GLY A 46 19.56 -7.59 7.40
C GLY A 46 20.76 -8.45 7.75
N VAL A 47 21.39 -9.05 6.75
CA VAL A 47 22.51 -9.98 6.97
C VAL A 47 23.74 -9.56 6.18
N PRO A 48 24.95 -9.55 6.81
CA PRO A 48 26.19 -9.15 6.15
C PRO A 48 26.80 -10.30 5.35
N MET A 49 26.08 -10.78 4.32
CA MET A 49 26.48 -11.91 3.47
C MET A 49 26.67 -11.47 2.02
N PHE A 50 27.45 -12.22 1.24
CA PHE A 50 27.62 -12.02 -0.21
C PHE A 50 28.02 -10.57 -0.60
N GLY A 51 28.91 -9.94 0.19
CA GLY A 51 29.39 -8.59 -0.10
C GLY A 51 28.45 -7.46 0.29
N SER A 52 27.35 -7.73 1.01
CA SER A 52 26.48 -6.67 1.50
C SER A 52 27.14 -5.85 2.60
N MET A 53 26.66 -4.62 2.73
CA MET A 53 27.10 -3.65 3.72
C MET A 53 26.95 -4.21 5.14
N LYS A 54 27.92 -3.89 5.99
CA LYS A 54 27.89 -4.10 7.45
C LYS A 54 27.65 -2.78 8.16
N ASP A 55 27.14 -2.84 9.37
CA ASP A 55 27.02 -1.65 10.24
C ASP A 55 28.38 -0.99 10.53
N SER A 56 29.47 -1.76 10.47
CA SER A 56 30.84 -1.30 10.70
C SER A 56 31.54 -0.73 9.46
N ASP A 57 30.91 -0.77 8.29
CA ASP A 57 31.55 -0.31 7.06
C ASP A 57 31.79 1.22 7.09
N PRO A 58 32.91 1.71 6.56
CA PRO A 58 33.20 3.15 6.52
C PRO A 58 32.17 3.98 5.77
N ASN A 59 31.48 3.37 4.79
CA ASN A 59 30.42 3.98 3.99
C ASN A 59 29.03 3.79 4.62
N ALA A 60 28.92 3.13 5.78
CA ALA A 60 27.65 3.00 6.47
C ALA A 60 27.19 4.36 6.99
N GLN A 61 25.98 4.74 6.65
CA GLN A 61 25.41 6.00 7.09
C GLN A 61 25.17 5.96 8.61
N ARG A 62 25.73 6.92 9.32
CA ARG A 62 25.68 6.96 10.78
C ARG A 62 24.24 6.93 11.30
N GLY A 63 23.97 5.99 12.20
CA GLY A 63 22.67 5.79 12.84
C GLY A 63 21.75 4.82 12.11
N TYR A 64 21.98 4.54 10.84
CA TYR A 64 21.23 3.53 10.08
C TYR A 64 21.82 2.14 10.26
N LYS A 65 20.97 1.11 10.17
CA LYS A 65 21.33 -0.29 10.36
C LYS A 65 21.19 -1.07 9.06
N ALA A 66 22.30 -1.66 8.60
CA ALA A 66 22.33 -2.67 7.56
C ALA A 66 21.98 -4.06 8.13
N GLU A 67 22.42 -4.29 9.38
CA GLU A 67 22.18 -5.51 10.18
C GLU A 67 20.99 -5.27 11.12
N PHE A 68 19.79 -5.12 10.53
CA PHE A 68 18.55 -4.82 11.23
C PHE A 68 17.71 -6.07 11.49
N SER A 69 16.72 -5.94 12.38
CA SER A 69 15.62 -6.89 12.53
C SER A 69 14.27 -6.17 12.49
N LYS A 70 13.33 -6.70 11.73
CA LYS A 70 11.96 -6.17 11.69
C LYS A 70 10.92 -7.29 11.58
N LEU A 71 9.76 -7.04 12.17
CA LEU A 71 8.55 -7.82 11.95
C LEU A 71 7.63 -7.01 11.04
N ALA A 72 7.14 -7.64 9.97
CA ALA A 72 6.18 -7.02 9.05
C ALA A 72 5.02 -7.96 8.80
N GLY A 73 3.86 -7.40 8.49
CA GLY A 73 2.68 -8.20 8.18
C GLY A 73 1.65 -7.43 7.37
N ASP A 74 0.78 -8.18 6.72
CA ASP A 74 -0.37 -7.66 6.03
C ASP A 74 -1.60 -8.53 6.22
N ILE A 75 -2.75 -7.90 6.12
CA ILE A 75 -4.06 -8.51 6.25
C ILE A 75 -4.92 -8.01 5.09
N ALA A 76 -5.68 -8.92 4.48
CA ALA A 76 -6.74 -8.58 3.54
C ALA A 76 -8.02 -9.32 3.91
N PHE A 77 -9.15 -8.65 3.79
CA PHE A 77 -10.46 -9.22 3.98
C PHE A 77 -11.40 -8.72 2.88
N TYR A 78 -12.08 -9.65 2.23
CA TYR A 78 -13.07 -9.35 1.20
C TYR A 78 -14.36 -10.05 1.52
N ARG A 79 -15.48 -9.29 1.55
CA ARG A 79 -16.81 -9.83 1.85
C ARG A 79 -17.85 -9.31 0.87
N PRO A 80 -18.47 -10.17 0.04
CA PRO A 80 -19.70 -9.82 -0.64
C PRO A 80 -20.80 -9.53 0.38
N LEU A 81 -21.56 -8.46 0.17
CA LEU A 81 -22.66 -8.04 1.03
C LEU A 81 -23.98 -8.40 0.35
N THR A 82 -24.81 -9.17 1.05
CA THR A 82 -26.15 -9.55 0.58
C THR A 82 -27.16 -8.55 1.13
N LEU A 83 -27.78 -7.77 0.25
CA LEU A 83 -28.73 -6.71 0.61
C LEU A 83 -30.19 -7.16 0.54
N SER A 84 -30.45 -8.36 0.07
CA SER A 84 -31.82 -8.92 0.00
C SER A 84 -32.50 -9.07 1.36
N SER A 85 -31.72 -9.12 2.45
CA SER A 85 -32.27 -9.11 3.82
C SER A 85 -32.82 -7.76 4.26
N LEU A 86 -32.47 -6.67 3.57
CA LEU A 86 -32.97 -5.33 3.82
C LEU A 86 -34.19 -5.00 2.94
N ASP A 87 -34.11 -5.36 1.66
CA ASP A 87 -35.19 -5.20 0.69
C ASP A 87 -35.00 -6.18 -0.47
N GLU A 88 -36.09 -6.88 -0.89
CA GLU A 88 -36.08 -7.81 -2.02
C GLU A 88 -35.69 -7.11 -3.34
N ALA A 89 -35.99 -5.82 -3.50
CA ALA A 89 -35.57 -5.03 -4.65
C ALA A 89 -34.04 -4.93 -4.79
N LEU A 90 -33.31 -5.11 -3.70
CA LEU A 90 -31.85 -5.01 -3.66
C LEU A 90 -31.13 -6.35 -3.91
N LYS A 91 -31.87 -7.44 -4.20
CA LYS A 91 -31.26 -8.77 -4.40
C LYS A 91 -30.24 -8.84 -5.53
N ASN A 92 -30.36 -7.99 -6.53
CA ASN A 92 -29.46 -7.93 -7.69
C ASN A 92 -28.32 -6.94 -7.52
N VAL A 93 -28.27 -6.21 -6.41
CA VAL A 93 -27.18 -5.27 -6.10
C VAL A 93 -25.95 -6.07 -5.64
N LYS A 94 -24.88 -5.97 -6.40
CA LYS A 94 -23.59 -6.58 -6.06
C LYS A 94 -22.72 -5.57 -5.31
N LEU A 95 -22.80 -5.57 -4.01
CA LEU A 95 -21.97 -4.76 -3.12
C LEU A 95 -20.94 -5.65 -2.43
N ALA A 96 -19.74 -5.17 -2.24
CA ALA A 96 -18.70 -5.86 -1.48
C ALA A 96 -17.96 -4.88 -0.57
N TYR A 97 -17.51 -5.37 0.56
CA TYR A 97 -16.58 -4.68 1.44
C TYR A 97 -15.19 -5.28 1.28
N SER A 98 -14.19 -4.42 1.12
CA SER A 98 -12.78 -4.77 1.05
C SER A 98 -12.00 -4.01 2.12
N PHE A 99 -11.21 -4.75 2.87
CA PHE A 99 -10.29 -4.22 3.88
C PHE A 99 -8.89 -4.71 3.58
N LYS A 100 -7.89 -3.82 3.66
CA LYS A 100 -6.48 -4.17 3.61
C LYS A 100 -5.73 -3.38 4.67
N ALA A 101 -4.84 -4.04 5.38
CA ALA A 101 -3.93 -3.38 6.31
C ALA A 101 -2.53 -3.97 6.16
N SER A 102 -1.53 -3.13 6.32
CA SER A 102 -0.13 -3.56 6.36
C SER A 102 0.65 -2.72 7.34
N GLY A 103 1.68 -3.29 7.93
CA GLY A 103 2.52 -2.60 8.90
C GLY A 103 3.82 -3.31 9.14
N GLN A 104 4.73 -2.59 9.77
CA GLN A 104 5.99 -3.14 10.26
C GLN A 104 6.38 -2.49 11.58
N VAL A 105 7.18 -3.24 12.37
CA VAL A 105 7.77 -2.77 13.62
C VAL A 105 9.20 -3.22 13.72
N THR A 106 10.06 -2.32 14.20
CA THR A 106 11.48 -2.55 14.45
C THR A 106 11.99 -1.61 15.54
N GLY A 107 13.05 -2.02 16.22
CA GLY A 107 13.83 -1.15 17.12
C GLY A 107 15.01 -0.47 16.43
N ASP A 108 15.24 -0.80 15.16
CA ASP A 108 16.40 -0.34 14.40
C ASP A 108 16.05 0.87 13.52
N GLN A 109 17.01 1.76 13.28
CA GLN A 109 16.91 2.80 12.27
C GLN A 109 17.18 2.18 10.90
N LEU A 110 16.13 2.02 10.09
CA LEU A 110 16.21 1.37 8.79
C LEU A 110 16.66 2.33 7.70
N TYR A 111 17.42 1.84 6.74
CA TYR A 111 17.61 2.54 5.49
C TYR A 111 16.27 2.79 4.76
N PRO A 112 16.13 3.87 3.98
CA PRO A 112 14.88 4.23 3.31
C PRO A 112 14.25 3.13 2.47
N THR A 113 15.06 2.25 1.87
CA THR A 113 14.60 1.09 1.09
C THR A 113 13.90 0.00 1.91
N GLU A 114 14.04 0.04 3.24
CA GLU A 114 13.45 -0.90 4.18
C GLU A 114 12.35 -0.25 5.05
N GLN A 115 12.20 1.06 4.97
CA GLN A 115 11.15 1.80 5.68
C GLN A 115 9.78 1.57 5.06
N LEU A 116 8.74 1.70 5.88
CA LEU A 116 7.37 1.79 5.41
C LEU A 116 7.12 3.21 4.91
N THR A 117 6.42 3.32 3.77
CA THR A 117 6.02 4.62 3.22
C THR A 117 4.51 4.73 3.26
N LEU A 118 4.00 5.85 3.76
CA LEU A 118 2.59 6.23 3.76
C LEU A 118 2.38 7.38 2.79
N GLY A 119 1.25 7.41 2.13
CA GLY A 119 0.92 8.34 1.05
C GLY A 119 1.08 7.68 -0.32
N GLY A 120 0.19 8.05 -1.22
CA GLY A 120 0.11 7.53 -2.57
C GLY A 120 -0.93 6.44 -2.77
N PHE A 121 -1.03 5.99 -3.98
CA PHE A 121 -2.10 5.12 -4.47
C PHE A 121 -2.25 3.79 -3.71
N TYR A 122 -1.15 3.22 -3.21
CA TYR A 122 -1.16 1.87 -2.62
C TYR A 122 -1.31 1.85 -1.10
N THR A 123 -1.15 2.99 -0.43
CA THR A 123 -1.19 3.07 1.04
C THR A 123 -2.32 3.98 1.52
N VAL A 124 -2.08 5.27 1.71
CA VAL A 124 -3.10 6.26 2.06
C VAL A 124 -3.31 7.17 0.86
N ARG A 125 -4.46 7.08 0.21
CA ARG A 125 -4.80 7.89 -0.97
C ARG A 125 -5.03 9.35 -0.63
N GLY A 126 -4.93 10.23 -1.63
CA GLY A 126 -5.01 11.67 -1.47
C GLY A 126 -3.64 12.36 -1.28
N PHE A 127 -2.54 11.60 -1.29
CA PHE A 127 -1.19 12.11 -1.06
C PHE A 127 -0.21 11.65 -2.17
N LYS A 128 -0.53 11.92 -3.42
CA LYS A 128 0.21 11.40 -4.58
C LYS A 128 1.65 11.91 -4.67
N THR A 129 1.86 13.18 -4.33
CA THR A 129 3.15 13.88 -4.49
C THR A 129 3.96 13.96 -3.21
N GLN A 130 3.37 13.61 -2.09
CA GLN A 130 4.01 13.70 -0.77
C GLN A 130 3.76 12.41 0.01
N SER A 131 4.79 11.98 0.71
CA SER A 131 4.74 10.76 1.51
C SER A 131 5.50 10.93 2.82
N LEU A 132 5.11 10.14 3.80
CA LEU A 132 5.86 9.93 5.03
C LEU A 132 6.54 8.57 4.96
N SER A 133 7.78 8.49 5.40
CA SER A 133 8.49 7.21 5.54
C SER A 133 8.99 7.05 6.97
N GLY A 134 8.90 5.83 7.50
CA GLY A 134 9.30 5.58 8.88
C GLY A 134 9.62 4.11 9.14
N ASN A 135 10.27 3.87 10.29
CA ASN A 135 10.75 2.54 10.65
C ASN A 135 9.62 1.62 11.12
N SER A 136 8.70 2.15 11.93
CA SER A 136 7.59 1.40 12.52
C SER A 136 6.28 2.14 12.34
N GLY A 137 5.31 1.46 11.74
CA GLY A 137 4.01 2.04 11.46
C GLY A 137 3.09 1.08 10.75
N ALA A 138 1.89 1.54 10.44
CA ALA A 138 0.90 0.75 9.73
C ALA A 138 -0.06 1.64 8.96
N TYR A 139 -0.74 1.04 7.99
CA TYR A 139 -1.90 1.64 7.34
C TYR A 139 -3.02 0.64 7.17
N ALA A 140 -4.24 1.16 7.03
CA ALA A 140 -5.42 0.40 6.71
C ALA A 140 -6.23 1.11 5.62
N ARG A 141 -6.76 0.34 4.70
CA ARG A 141 -7.63 0.78 3.60
C ARG A 141 -8.96 0.08 3.71
N ASN A 142 -10.03 0.84 3.62
CA ASN A 142 -11.39 0.34 3.64
C ASN A 142 -12.09 0.78 2.36
N GLU A 143 -12.76 -0.14 1.67
CA GLU A 143 -13.54 0.19 0.47
C GLU A 143 -14.88 -0.52 0.48
N LEU A 144 -15.90 0.21 0.06
CA LEU A 144 -17.15 -0.34 -0.45
C LEU A 144 -17.10 -0.32 -1.97
N VAL A 145 -17.38 -1.45 -2.59
CA VAL A 145 -17.32 -1.62 -4.03
C VAL A 145 -18.69 -2.08 -4.52
N TRP A 146 -19.28 -1.30 -5.42
CA TRP A 146 -20.54 -1.61 -6.05
C TRP A 146 -20.32 -1.96 -7.52
N THR A 147 -20.50 -3.23 -7.87
CA THR A 147 -20.49 -3.68 -9.26
C THR A 147 -21.82 -3.33 -9.91
N LEU A 148 -21.77 -2.47 -10.91
CA LEU A 148 -22.96 -2.05 -11.64
C LEU A 148 -23.57 -3.25 -12.38
N PRO A 149 -24.88 -3.51 -12.23
CA PRO A 149 -25.56 -4.44 -13.10
C PRO A 149 -25.52 -3.89 -14.53
N TYR A 150 -25.60 -4.77 -15.52
CA TYR A 150 -25.54 -4.46 -16.98
C TYR A 150 -26.59 -3.42 -17.45
N VAL A 151 -26.53 -2.20 -16.94
CA VAL A 151 -27.38 -1.06 -17.31
C VAL A 151 -26.68 -0.15 -18.32
N LEU A 152 -25.46 -0.50 -18.73
CA LEU A 152 -24.71 0.26 -19.71
C LEU A 152 -25.35 0.10 -21.11
N PRO A 153 -25.42 1.17 -21.92
CA PRO A 153 -25.77 1.08 -23.34
C PRO A 153 -24.95 0.00 -24.06
N ASP A 154 -25.51 -0.65 -25.07
CA ASP A 154 -24.87 -1.80 -25.73
C ASP A 154 -23.48 -1.50 -26.31
N GLU A 155 -23.25 -0.24 -26.69
CA GLU A 155 -21.94 0.25 -27.13
C GLU A 155 -20.89 0.16 -26.01
N PHE A 156 -21.25 0.47 -24.76
CA PHE A 156 -20.36 0.36 -23.60
C PHE A 156 -20.21 -1.10 -23.12
N LYS A 157 -21.23 -1.95 -23.28
CA LYS A 157 -21.12 -3.40 -23.00
C LYS A 157 -20.10 -4.07 -23.89
N SER A 158 -19.94 -3.60 -25.12
CA SER A 158 -18.88 -4.08 -26.01
C SER A 158 -17.49 -3.62 -25.58
N ALA A 159 -17.38 -2.48 -24.90
CA ALA A 159 -16.12 -1.90 -24.45
C ALA A 159 -15.65 -2.44 -23.10
N PHE A 160 -16.55 -2.69 -22.14
CA PHE A 160 -16.21 -3.10 -20.78
C PHE A 160 -17.06 -4.30 -20.33
N ALA A 161 -16.41 -5.31 -19.73
CA ALA A 161 -17.09 -6.48 -19.20
C ALA A 161 -17.63 -6.23 -17.78
N GLN A 162 -16.98 -5.36 -17.00
CA GLN A 162 -17.37 -5.02 -15.64
C GLN A 162 -17.06 -3.57 -15.34
N VAL A 163 -17.97 -2.94 -14.63
CA VAL A 163 -17.83 -1.58 -14.08
C VAL A 163 -18.11 -1.62 -12.60
N ASP A 164 -17.14 -1.21 -11.82
CA ASP A 164 -17.23 -1.10 -10.37
C ASP A 164 -17.12 0.36 -9.96
N LEU A 165 -18.07 0.84 -9.17
CA LEU A 165 -17.92 2.09 -8.42
C LEU A 165 -17.36 1.77 -7.03
N PHE A 166 -16.53 2.63 -6.50
CA PHE A 166 -16.00 2.44 -5.15
C PHE A 166 -15.96 3.74 -4.36
N ALA A 167 -16.04 3.59 -3.04
CA ALA A 167 -15.73 4.65 -2.08
C ALA A 167 -14.92 4.03 -0.94
N GLY A 168 -13.88 4.73 -0.47
CA GLY A 168 -12.99 4.22 0.54
C GLY A 168 -12.41 5.28 1.45
N LEU A 169 -12.03 4.81 2.65
CA LEU A 169 -11.32 5.58 3.67
C LEU A 169 -10.03 4.86 4.01
N ASP A 170 -8.93 5.59 3.95
CA ASP A 170 -7.60 5.10 4.22
C ASP A 170 -7.02 5.84 5.43
N LEU A 171 -6.35 5.10 6.31
CA LEU A 171 -5.72 5.61 7.51
C LEU A 171 -4.31 5.03 7.61
N GLY A 172 -3.35 5.82 8.06
CA GLY A 172 -2.01 5.32 8.33
C GLY A 172 -1.28 6.18 9.35
N GLY A 173 -0.26 5.60 9.98
CA GLY A 173 0.54 6.35 10.95
C GLY A 173 1.82 5.61 11.33
N PHE A 174 2.78 6.39 11.82
CA PHE A 174 4.03 5.90 12.36
C PHE A 174 4.04 6.02 13.88
N LEU A 175 4.65 5.04 14.52
CA LEU A 175 4.97 5.12 15.93
C LEU A 175 6.00 6.23 16.16
N PRO A 176 5.85 7.05 17.21
CA PRO A 176 6.82 8.08 17.52
C PRO A 176 8.22 7.48 17.67
N ASN A 177 9.17 8.01 16.93
CA ASN A 177 10.58 7.68 17.10
C ASN A 177 11.28 8.88 17.69
N ASN A 178 11.81 8.75 18.90
CA ASN A 178 12.53 9.82 19.60
C ASN A 178 13.80 10.30 18.89
N LYS A 179 14.22 9.59 17.83
CA LYS A 179 15.44 9.91 17.08
C LYS A 179 15.21 10.79 15.85
N GLU A 180 13.98 10.78 15.29
CA GLU A 180 13.67 11.55 14.07
C GLU A 180 12.23 12.08 14.12
N ALA A 181 12.07 13.34 14.49
CA ALA A 181 10.77 13.99 14.61
C ALA A 181 9.98 14.05 13.29
N PHE A 182 10.65 13.96 12.14
CA PHE A 182 10.04 14.00 10.80
C PHE A 182 9.42 12.65 10.37
N GLN A 183 9.62 11.58 11.12
CA GLN A 183 9.10 10.25 10.82
C GLN A 183 7.89 9.85 11.68
N SER A 184 7.35 10.78 12.42
CA SER A 184 6.12 10.58 13.20
C SER A 184 4.96 11.32 12.54
N GLY A 185 3.79 10.73 12.59
CA GLY A 185 2.58 11.37 12.11
C GLY A 185 1.54 10.37 11.66
N THR A 186 0.35 10.88 11.48
CA THR A 186 -0.79 10.14 10.96
C THR A 186 -1.32 10.80 9.71
N MET A 187 -1.85 10.01 8.81
CA MET A 187 -2.49 10.46 7.57
C MET A 187 -3.84 9.78 7.42
N ALA A 188 -4.80 10.51 6.89
CA ALA A 188 -6.10 9.97 6.53
C ALA A 188 -6.53 10.54 5.18
N GLY A 189 -7.12 9.69 4.33
CA GLY A 189 -7.59 10.10 3.02
C GLY A 189 -8.86 9.37 2.63
N PHE A 190 -9.62 10.00 1.76
CA PHE A 190 -10.81 9.47 1.13
C PHE A 190 -10.54 9.29 -0.36
N ALA A 191 -11.11 8.25 -0.95
CA ALA A 191 -11.08 8.07 -2.39
C ALA A 191 -12.41 7.52 -2.89
N THR A 192 -12.87 8.01 -4.03
CA THR A 192 -14.02 7.47 -4.73
C THR A 192 -13.74 7.44 -6.22
N GLY A 193 -14.33 6.49 -6.93
CA GLY A 193 -14.03 6.37 -8.36
C GLY A 193 -14.70 5.19 -9.02
N MET A 194 -14.22 4.91 -10.22
CA MET A 194 -14.73 3.88 -11.10
C MET A 194 -13.57 2.99 -11.58
N ARG A 195 -13.80 1.68 -11.55
CA ARG A 195 -12.92 0.65 -12.14
C ARG A 195 -13.60 0.02 -13.33
N LEU A 196 -12.85 -0.13 -14.40
CA LEU A 196 -13.28 -0.73 -15.64
C LEU A 196 -12.42 -1.96 -15.94
N SER A 197 -13.01 -3.06 -16.35
CA SER A 197 -12.24 -4.24 -16.74
C SER A 197 -12.83 -4.93 -17.96
N LYS A 198 -11.93 -5.45 -18.82
CA LYS A 198 -12.28 -6.31 -19.96
C LYS A 198 -11.13 -7.26 -20.28
N GLY A 199 -11.33 -8.54 -19.98
CA GLY A 199 -10.26 -9.54 -20.16
C GLY A 199 -9.00 -9.13 -19.37
N PRO A 200 -7.85 -8.98 -20.04
CA PRO A 200 -6.62 -8.55 -19.38
C PRO A 200 -6.53 -7.04 -19.10
N LEU A 201 -7.39 -6.24 -19.72
CA LEU A 201 -7.40 -4.78 -19.57
C LEU A 201 -8.09 -4.36 -18.28
N PHE A 202 -7.48 -3.42 -17.57
CA PHE A 202 -8.15 -2.70 -16.48
C PHE A 202 -7.85 -1.21 -16.54
N GLY A 203 -8.77 -0.42 -16.03
CA GLY A 203 -8.61 1.03 -15.85
C GLY A 203 -9.28 1.46 -14.55
N GLU A 204 -8.74 2.48 -13.93
CA GLU A 204 -9.32 3.14 -12.77
C GLU A 204 -9.23 4.65 -12.94
N VAL A 205 -10.32 5.33 -12.61
CA VAL A 205 -10.37 6.78 -12.47
C VAL A 205 -10.88 7.06 -11.07
N SER A 206 -10.13 7.83 -10.29
CA SER A 206 -10.51 8.18 -8.92
C SER A 206 -10.32 9.66 -8.63
N TYR A 207 -11.19 10.17 -7.78
CA TYR A 207 -11.02 11.40 -7.04
C TYR A 207 -10.53 11.03 -5.64
N GLU A 208 -9.45 11.65 -5.20
CA GLU A 208 -8.81 11.41 -3.92
C GLU A 208 -8.70 12.73 -3.14
N HIS A 209 -9.11 12.69 -1.89
CA HIS A 209 -9.14 13.85 -0.99
C HIS A 209 -8.37 13.55 0.29
N PRO A 210 -7.32 14.34 0.63
CA PRO A 210 -6.64 14.22 1.91
C PRO A 210 -7.54 14.77 3.02
N ILE A 211 -7.78 13.96 4.07
CA ILE A 211 -8.62 14.36 5.21
C ILE A 211 -7.76 14.93 6.35
N TRP A 212 -6.62 14.31 6.58
CA TRP A 212 -5.72 14.65 7.66
C TRP A 212 -4.28 14.30 7.31
N ALA A 213 -3.34 15.20 7.64
CA ALA A 213 -1.90 14.97 7.56
C ALA A 213 -1.16 15.89 8.54
N PRO A 214 0.14 15.64 8.82
CA PRO A 214 1.00 16.60 9.51
C PRO A 214 1.10 17.92 8.75
N GLU A 215 1.31 19.03 9.46
CA GLU A 215 1.30 20.40 8.90
C GLU A 215 2.28 20.63 7.74
N PHE A 216 3.36 19.85 7.66
CA PHE A 216 4.35 19.96 6.58
C PHE A 216 3.97 19.20 5.30
N ILE A 217 2.83 18.48 5.30
CA ILE A 217 2.29 17.78 4.13
C ILE A 217 1.19 18.64 3.51
N SER A 218 1.31 18.93 2.23
CA SER A 218 0.26 19.62 1.47
C SER A 218 -0.96 18.74 1.30
N MET A 219 -2.14 19.30 1.51
CA MET A 219 -3.42 18.64 1.37
C MET A 219 -4.16 19.21 0.15
N GLU A 220 -4.02 18.54 -0.98
CA GLU A 220 -4.65 18.95 -2.25
C GLU A 220 -5.46 17.80 -2.85
N ASP A 221 -6.63 18.15 -3.37
CA ASP A 221 -7.48 17.20 -4.08
C ASP A 221 -6.77 16.69 -5.34
N GLN A 222 -6.98 15.43 -5.64
CA GLN A 222 -6.30 14.78 -6.74
C GLN A 222 -7.26 13.97 -7.62
N PHE A 223 -7.04 14.04 -8.92
CA PHE A 223 -7.61 13.09 -9.86
C PHE A 223 -6.52 12.12 -10.32
N VAL A 224 -6.80 10.84 -10.19
CA VAL A 224 -5.87 9.77 -10.55
C VAL A 224 -6.48 8.92 -11.65
N VAL A 225 -5.73 8.72 -12.72
CA VAL A 225 -6.09 7.81 -13.81
C VAL A 225 -5.03 6.74 -13.92
N GLN A 226 -5.44 5.49 -13.88
CA GLN A 226 -4.55 4.34 -14.04
C GLN A 226 -5.11 3.38 -15.08
N SER A 227 -4.22 2.73 -15.81
CA SER A 227 -4.57 1.64 -16.72
C SER A 227 -3.46 0.61 -16.74
N GLY A 228 -3.80 -0.62 -17.05
CA GLY A 228 -2.82 -1.70 -17.13
C GLY A 228 -3.35 -2.95 -17.82
N LEU A 229 -2.44 -3.89 -18.00
CA LEU A 229 -2.70 -5.20 -18.57
C LEU A 229 -2.36 -6.28 -17.53
N LEU A 230 -3.31 -7.17 -17.26
CA LEU A 230 -3.12 -8.34 -16.41
C LEU A 230 -3.11 -9.60 -17.28
N PHE A 231 -1.94 -10.17 -17.49
CA PHE A 231 -1.81 -11.47 -18.15
C PHE A 231 -1.84 -12.58 -17.10
N LYS A 232 -2.73 -13.56 -17.30
CA LYS A 232 -2.73 -14.81 -16.50
C LYS A 232 -1.95 -15.84 -17.30
N TRP A 233 -0.91 -16.36 -16.72
CA TRP A 233 -0.09 -17.47 -17.22
C TRP A 233 -0.72 -18.81 -16.80
#